data_3d7d8506f08ffc1a3bd8b0068960cadb
#
_entry.id   3d7d8506f08ffc1a3bd8b0068960cadb
#
_cell.length_a   1.000
_cell.length_b   1.000
_cell.length_c   1.000
_cell.angle_alpha   90.00
_cell.angle_beta   90.00
_cell.angle_gamma   90.00
#
_symmetry.space_group_name_H-M   'P 1'
#
loop_
_entity.id
_entity.type
_entity.pdbx_description
1 polymer ?
#
loop_
_entity_poly.entity_id
_entity_poly.type
_entity_poly.pdbx_seq_one_letter_code
_entity_poly.pdbx_strand_id
1 'polypeptide(L)'
;MKRKTICFLAAFGAILGGSMLFGGTASAEEAEVTDVPVATEVTEVTAPAVENSGWQDEDGVRRYYDESGNFLTGEQEIDGAYYLFDYDGVQKTGWRTVNGVRRYYDPETGNIVSGWVDYCDHRYYTDADTGKKTGELQDGEERYLLDAETGQQQLGLCTFSDHTVSYYDANGKPVSGWVKDKGKTYHFNSKHLMQTGWQDFGGKRYYFASSGVMQTGWQNLAGAKYYFDSDGAMHKGFLRLDNSTYYLNSQGKMAKSWQTVNGQKYYFDNNGVMQTDWKMIGGKLYFFGDNGIMQKNKEIFCYYDEKHYGDYYLQADGTAISMACYRLNQASLKPHTSFVVYNRQKSSHSQWTSYISAKDKQILQKFIQQHFKAGMTREEQLWTTMEWIHNNVEYAYVQNGAWAQITNKTYVDAVFTYRKGQCIQYNAAMAAMMAYLGYDVNLVQGYVMSEGNQHFWCEVHINGKTYVMETGNAGKNGDWMHFLEPYSEATEYIQH
;
A
#
# COMPACT_ATOMS: atom_id res chain seq x y z
N MET A 1 20.86 -49.37 27.23
CA MET A 1 21.53 -48.19 27.83
C MET A 1 22.57 -47.72 26.83
N LYS A 2 22.34 -46.60 26.16
CA LYS A 2 23.33 -46.05 25.21
C LYS A 2 24.54 -45.58 25.98
N ARG A 3 25.69 -46.23 25.81
CA ARG A 3 26.98 -45.74 26.33
C ARG A 3 27.32 -44.46 25.60
N LYS A 4 27.40 -43.32 26.33
CA LYS A 4 27.92 -42.06 25.76
C LYS A 4 29.42 -42.21 25.54
N THR A 5 29.84 -42.14 24.31
CA THR A 5 31.26 -42.03 23.96
C THR A 5 31.77 -40.70 24.54
N ILE A 6 32.72 -40.76 25.46
CA ILE A 6 33.33 -39.59 26.10
C ILE A 6 34.47 -39.14 25.20
N CYS A 7 34.28 -38.01 24.51
CA CYS A 7 35.38 -37.33 23.83
C CYS A 7 36.21 -36.56 24.84
N PHE A 8 37.47 -36.96 25.05
CA PHE A 8 38.41 -36.23 25.90
C PHE A 8 38.94 -35.00 25.14
N LEU A 9 38.65 -33.77 25.62
CA LEU A 9 39.38 -32.57 25.24
C LEU A 9 40.71 -32.52 26.03
N ALA A 10 41.82 -32.64 25.34
CA ALA A 10 43.14 -32.34 25.92
C ALA A 10 43.41 -30.85 25.71
N ALA A 11 43.28 -30.09 26.81
CA ALA A 11 43.68 -28.69 26.86
C ALA A 11 45.17 -28.62 27.15
N PHE A 12 45.99 -28.13 26.24
CA PHE A 12 47.35 -27.64 26.53
C PHE A 12 47.34 -26.11 26.49
N GLY A 13 47.59 -25.49 27.63
CA GLY A 13 47.74 -24.08 27.77
C GLY A 13 49.13 -23.63 27.32
N ALA A 14 49.19 -22.53 26.61
CA ALA A 14 50.37 -21.67 26.53
C ALA A 14 49.89 -20.22 26.49
N ILE A 15 50.43 -19.45 27.45
CA ILE A 15 50.23 -18.04 27.67
C ILE A 15 51.10 -17.24 26.68
N LEU A 16 50.55 -16.22 26.03
CA LEU A 16 50.95 -14.82 25.95
C LEU A 16 50.41 -14.08 24.74
N GLY A 17 49.61 -13.10 25.04
CA GLY A 17 49.73 -11.73 24.49
C GLY A 17 49.15 -11.39 23.11
N GLY A 18 48.05 -10.64 23.11
CA GLY A 18 47.76 -9.75 21.97
C GLY A 18 46.29 -9.79 21.50
N SER A 19 45.59 -8.75 21.86
CA SER A 19 44.21 -8.46 21.46
C SER A 19 43.98 -8.45 19.96
N MET A 20 42.92 -9.11 19.51
CA MET A 20 41.95 -8.54 18.56
C MET A 20 40.71 -9.42 18.44
N LEU A 21 39.57 -8.75 18.53
CA LEU A 21 38.21 -9.28 18.38
C LEU A 21 37.98 -9.80 16.96
N PHE A 22 37.61 -11.08 16.84
CA PHE A 22 36.69 -11.58 15.82
C PHE A 22 36.01 -12.85 16.37
N GLY A 23 34.67 -12.85 16.32
CA GLY A 23 33.90 -14.00 16.73
C GLY A 23 34.12 -15.17 15.78
N GLY A 24 34.82 -16.16 16.26
CA GLY A 24 34.96 -17.45 15.61
C GLY A 24 34.33 -18.51 16.49
N THR A 25 33.34 -19.19 15.95
CA THR A 25 32.82 -20.43 16.52
C THR A 25 33.98 -21.41 16.70
N ALA A 26 34.23 -21.81 17.92
CA ALA A 26 35.23 -22.82 18.20
C ALA A 26 34.85 -24.15 17.52
N SER A 27 35.56 -24.50 16.46
CA SER A 27 35.56 -25.85 15.95
C SER A 27 36.27 -26.76 16.96
N ALA A 28 35.60 -27.80 17.39
CA ALA A 28 36.26 -28.85 18.16
C ALA A 28 37.40 -29.45 17.29
N GLU A 29 38.62 -29.18 17.70
CA GLU A 29 39.81 -29.79 17.07
C GLU A 29 39.75 -31.31 17.35
N GLU A 30 39.51 -32.08 16.30
CA GLU A 30 39.66 -33.55 16.36
C GLU A 30 41.14 -33.86 16.65
N ALA A 31 41.38 -34.53 17.76
CA ALA A 31 42.74 -35.02 18.03
C ALA A 31 43.17 -35.97 16.90
N GLU A 32 44.19 -35.57 16.15
CA GLU A 32 44.83 -36.41 15.14
C GLU A 32 45.33 -37.69 15.82
N VAL A 33 44.67 -38.80 15.50
CA VAL A 33 45.18 -40.10 15.81
C VAL A 33 46.18 -40.44 14.68
N THR A 34 47.45 -40.51 15.06
CA THR A 34 48.57 -40.82 14.16
C THR A 34 48.32 -42.02 13.25
N ASP A 35 48.76 -41.88 11.99
CA ASP A 35 48.77 -42.95 11.01
C ASP A 35 49.31 -44.25 11.60
N VAL A 36 48.55 -45.32 11.43
CA VAL A 36 49.07 -46.67 11.69
C VAL A 36 49.83 -47.11 10.44
N PRO A 37 51.16 -47.22 10.48
CA PRO A 37 51.89 -47.76 9.32
C PRO A 37 51.44 -49.20 9.06
N VAL A 38 51.01 -49.48 7.85
CA VAL A 38 50.79 -50.82 7.40
C VAL A 38 52.16 -51.48 7.23
N ALA A 39 52.46 -52.43 8.12
CA ALA A 39 53.66 -53.25 7.95
C ALA A 39 53.47 -54.11 6.73
N THR A 40 54.32 -53.94 5.70
CA THR A 40 54.37 -54.78 4.50
C THR A 40 55.23 -56.07 4.68
N GLU A 41 55.74 -56.32 5.88
CA GLU A 41 56.48 -57.56 6.19
C GLU A 41 55.83 -58.25 7.39
N VAL A 42 55.33 -59.46 7.15
CA VAL A 42 54.89 -60.37 8.18
C VAL A 42 56.19 -60.91 8.86
N THR A 43 56.64 -60.28 9.93
CA THR A 43 57.59 -60.96 10.83
C THR A 43 56.79 -62.01 11.59
N GLU A 44 57.12 -63.34 11.32
CA GLU A 44 56.62 -64.46 12.13
C GLU A 44 57.03 -64.23 13.58
N VAL A 45 56.12 -63.71 14.37
CA VAL A 45 56.23 -63.79 15.84
C VAL A 45 55.49 -65.09 16.17
N THR A 46 56.26 -66.14 16.38
CA THR A 46 55.75 -67.46 16.88
C THR A 46 55.18 -67.17 18.28
N ALA A 47 53.88 -66.94 18.37
CA ALA A 47 53.14 -67.02 19.61
C ALA A 47 52.98 -68.52 19.99
N PRO A 48 52.92 -68.90 21.31
CA PRO A 48 52.66 -70.22 21.70
C PRO A 48 51.36 -70.71 21.03
N ALA A 49 51.35 -72.00 20.58
CA ALA A 49 50.22 -72.58 19.89
C ALA A 49 48.94 -72.40 20.73
N VAL A 50 48.08 -71.50 20.24
CA VAL A 50 46.78 -71.26 20.92
C VAL A 50 45.78 -72.26 20.27
N GLU A 51 45.09 -73.04 21.12
CA GLU A 51 44.04 -73.98 20.67
C GLU A 51 42.83 -73.36 19.99
N ASN A 52 42.82 -72.02 19.86
CA ASN A 52 41.67 -71.26 19.33
C ASN A 52 42.11 -70.22 18.29
N SER A 53 41.83 -70.55 17.02
CA SER A 53 41.78 -69.50 15.93
C SER A 53 40.49 -68.69 16.02
N GLY A 54 40.49 -67.49 15.46
CA GLY A 54 39.32 -66.58 15.44
C GLY A 54 39.39 -65.47 16.45
N TRP A 55 38.24 -64.88 16.76
CA TRP A 55 38.12 -63.74 17.67
C TRP A 55 38.42 -64.10 19.13
N GLN A 56 39.31 -63.38 19.78
CA GLN A 56 39.66 -63.54 21.18
C GLN A 56 39.56 -62.14 21.88
N ASP A 57 38.88 -62.14 23.04
CA ASP A 57 38.80 -60.99 23.92
C ASP A 57 39.65 -61.29 25.18
N GLU A 58 40.82 -60.66 25.25
CA GLU A 58 41.80 -60.88 26.33
C GLU A 58 42.15 -59.51 26.98
N ASP A 59 42.09 -59.44 28.31
CA ASP A 59 42.44 -58.26 29.10
C ASP A 59 41.77 -56.94 28.61
N GLY A 60 40.56 -57.08 28.05
CA GLY A 60 39.79 -55.92 27.53
C GLY A 60 40.24 -55.43 26.16
N VAL A 61 41.09 -56.18 25.48
CA VAL A 61 41.48 -55.93 24.06
C VAL A 61 41.02 -57.07 23.18
N ARG A 62 40.57 -56.73 21.96
CA ARG A 62 40.09 -57.76 21.01
C ARG A 62 41.10 -57.93 19.90
N ARG A 63 41.42 -59.22 19.64
CA ARG A 63 42.34 -59.67 18.57
C ARG A 63 41.67 -60.73 17.72
N TYR A 64 42.20 -60.95 16.53
CA TYR A 64 41.83 -62.07 15.69
C TYR A 64 43.07 -62.89 15.36
N TYR A 65 42.99 -64.24 15.59
CA TYR A 65 44.07 -65.17 15.34
C TYR A 65 43.77 -66.02 14.12
N ASP A 66 44.78 -66.20 13.24
CA ASP A 66 44.70 -67.13 12.11
C ASP A 66 44.73 -68.58 12.56
N GLU A 67 44.57 -69.47 11.60
CA GLU A 67 44.64 -70.93 11.87
C GLU A 67 45.99 -71.38 12.42
N SER A 68 47.02 -70.59 12.24
CA SER A 68 48.36 -70.86 12.75
C SER A 68 48.59 -70.27 14.13
N GLY A 69 47.62 -69.59 14.73
CA GLY A 69 47.70 -68.97 16.03
C GLY A 69 48.42 -67.60 16.04
N ASN A 70 48.63 -66.94 14.88
CA ASN A 70 49.21 -65.65 14.80
C ASN A 70 48.09 -64.56 14.81
N PHE A 71 48.23 -63.49 15.57
CA PHE A 71 47.26 -62.42 15.49
C PHE A 71 47.43 -61.58 14.19
N LEU A 72 46.31 -61.13 13.65
CA LEU A 72 46.29 -60.32 12.45
C LEU A 72 46.68 -58.88 12.76
N THR A 73 47.37 -58.24 11.81
CA THR A 73 47.76 -56.81 11.88
C THR A 73 47.34 -56.09 10.62
N GLY A 74 47.21 -54.71 10.68
CA GLY A 74 46.77 -53.90 9.57
C GLY A 74 45.30 -54.06 9.25
N GLU A 75 44.86 -53.69 8.05
CA GLU A 75 43.49 -53.85 7.58
C GLU A 75 43.32 -55.27 7.01
N GLN A 76 42.33 -56.02 7.50
CA GLN A 76 42.07 -57.36 7.18
C GLN A 76 40.59 -57.62 6.89
N GLU A 77 40.30 -58.47 5.89
CA GLU A 77 38.97 -58.96 5.60
C GLU A 77 38.71 -60.21 6.37
N ILE A 78 37.66 -60.24 7.19
CA ILE A 78 37.26 -61.40 7.97
C ILE A 78 35.75 -61.54 7.77
N ASP A 79 35.32 -62.73 7.28
CA ASP A 79 33.90 -63.04 7.02
C ASP A 79 33.18 -62.00 6.15
N GLY A 80 33.91 -61.41 5.17
CA GLY A 80 33.36 -60.45 4.24
C GLY A 80 33.25 -59.00 4.82
N ALA A 81 33.82 -58.73 6.02
CA ALA A 81 33.93 -57.44 6.61
C ALA A 81 35.39 -57.06 6.87
N TYR A 82 35.71 -55.74 6.71
CA TYR A 82 37.06 -55.26 6.93
C TYR A 82 37.21 -54.72 8.36
N TYR A 83 38.31 -55.11 8.99
CA TYR A 83 38.70 -54.74 10.35
C TYR A 83 40.12 -54.15 10.34
N LEU A 84 40.44 -53.33 11.33
CA LEU A 84 41.78 -52.77 11.48
C LEU A 84 42.40 -53.19 12.80
N PHE A 85 43.63 -53.69 12.73
CA PHE A 85 44.42 -54.08 13.88
C PHE A 85 45.75 -53.28 13.91
N ASP A 86 46.22 -52.93 15.11
CA ASP A 86 47.56 -52.32 15.25
C ASP A 86 48.68 -53.35 15.16
N TYR A 87 49.92 -52.89 15.37
CA TYR A 87 51.10 -53.72 15.29
C TYR A 87 51.15 -54.84 16.41
N ASP A 88 50.37 -54.61 17.52
CA ASP A 88 50.20 -55.59 18.60
C ASP A 88 48.96 -56.50 18.39
N GLY A 89 48.34 -56.46 17.22
CA GLY A 89 47.15 -57.18 16.87
C GLY A 89 45.86 -56.68 17.55
N VAL A 90 45.88 -55.58 18.19
CA VAL A 90 44.70 -55.03 18.88
C VAL A 90 43.75 -54.35 17.89
N GLN A 91 42.47 -54.79 17.85
CA GLN A 91 41.44 -54.20 17.02
C GLN A 91 41.30 -52.69 17.28
N LYS A 92 41.25 -51.92 16.22
CA LYS A 92 41.04 -50.46 16.27
C LYS A 92 39.65 -50.10 15.77
N THR A 93 39.00 -49.17 16.50
CA THR A 93 37.68 -48.67 16.19
C THR A 93 37.67 -47.13 16.10
N GLY A 94 36.58 -46.55 15.66
CA GLY A 94 36.44 -45.11 15.42
C GLY A 94 37.15 -44.66 14.14
N TRP A 95 37.43 -43.35 14.03
CA TRP A 95 38.14 -42.80 12.87
C TRP A 95 39.60 -43.22 12.84
N ARG A 96 40.04 -43.81 11.74
CA ARG A 96 41.43 -44.21 11.49
C ARG A 96 41.85 -43.80 10.08
N THR A 97 43.12 -43.46 9.92
CA THR A 97 43.70 -43.19 8.60
C THR A 97 44.54 -44.43 8.23
N VAL A 98 44.20 -45.06 7.11
CA VAL A 98 44.87 -46.23 6.58
C VAL A 98 45.24 -45.95 5.13
N ASN A 99 46.54 -45.99 4.78
CA ASN A 99 47.04 -45.65 3.45
C ASN A 99 46.57 -44.26 2.92
N GLY A 100 46.55 -43.25 3.83
CA GLY A 100 46.12 -41.89 3.51
C GLY A 100 44.58 -41.71 3.38
N VAL A 101 43.79 -42.77 3.55
CA VAL A 101 42.34 -42.74 3.49
C VAL A 101 41.76 -42.82 4.90
N ARG A 102 40.96 -41.83 5.28
CA ARG A 102 40.31 -41.76 6.61
C ARG A 102 38.98 -42.52 6.60
N ARG A 103 38.93 -43.65 7.35
CA ARG A 103 37.80 -44.56 7.43
C ARG A 103 37.25 -44.62 8.85
N TYR A 104 36.01 -45.06 8.99
CA TYR A 104 35.37 -45.26 10.30
C TYR A 104 35.14 -46.76 10.54
N TYR A 105 35.63 -47.20 11.67
CA TYR A 105 35.42 -48.55 12.15
C TYR A 105 34.47 -48.55 13.33
N ASP A 106 33.39 -49.30 13.25
CA ASP A 106 32.29 -49.30 14.22
C ASP A 106 32.82 -49.63 15.64
N PRO A 107 32.46 -48.87 16.68
CA PRO A 107 32.93 -49.10 18.04
C PRO A 107 32.43 -50.40 18.67
N GLU A 108 31.30 -50.91 18.22
CA GLU A 108 30.69 -52.13 18.79
C GLU A 108 31.14 -53.39 18.03
N THR A 109 31.13 -53.35 16.73
CA THR A 109 31.45 -54.50 15.88
C THR A 109 32.91 -54.52 15.41
N GLY A 110 33.53 -53.33 15.30
CA GLY A 110 34.89 -53.14 14.82
C GLY A 110 35.06 -53.15 13.32
N ASN A 111 34.03 -53.45 12.54
CA ASN A 111 34.11 -53.49 11.07
C ASN A 111 34.05 -52.08 10.47
N ILE A 112 34.58 -51.96 9.27
CA ILE A 112 34.48 -50.71 8.50
C ILE A 112 33.02 -50.39 8.21
N VAL A 113 32.67 -49.09 8.27
CA VAL A 113 31.31 -48.59 8.01
C VAL A 113 31.26 -47.86 6.67
N SER A 114 30.23 -48.16 5.88
CA SER A 114 29.81 -47.34 4.74
C SER A 114 28.46 -46.74 5.02
N GLY A 115 28.31 -45.43 4.75
CA GLY A 115 27.10 -44.67 5.01
C GLY A 115 27.26 -43.59 6.09
N TRP A 116 26.14 -43.24 6.71
CA TRP A 116 26.09 -42.18 7.75
C TRP A 116 26.63 -42.69 9.10
N VAL A 117 27.44 -41.85 9.73
CA VAL A 117 28.09 -42.11 11.02
C VAL A 117 27.83 -40.93 11.94
N ASP A 118 27.30 -41.19 13.14
CA ASP A 118 27.18 -40.21 14.21
C ASP A 118 28.39 -40.31 15.14
N TYR A 119 29.18 -39.24 15.23
CA TYR A 119 30.39 -39.19 16.04
C TYR A 119 30.55 -37.83 16.70
N CYS A 120 30.72 -37.77 18.03
CA CYS A 120 30.92 -36.56 18.81
C CYS A 120 29.87 -35.46 18.48
N ASP A 121 28.59 -35.83 18.57
CA ASP A 121 27.42 -34.94 18.30
C ASP A 121 27.35 -34.36 16.86
N HIS A 122 28.18 -34.91 15.94
CA HIS A 122 28.19 -34.55 14.54
C HIS A 122 27.91 -35.74 13.63
N ARG A 123 27.41 -35.48 12.45
CA ARG A 123 27.09 -36.50 11.48
C ARG A 123 28.02 -36.44 10.29
N TYR A 124 28.55 -37.58 9.87
CA TYR A 124 29.49 -37.75 8.78
C TYR A 124 29.00 -38.79 7.80
N TYR A 125 29.54 -38.80 6.61
CA TYR A 125 29.34 -39.85 5.64
C TYR A 125 30.69 -40.48 5.27
N THR A 126 30.77 -41.82 5.31
CA THR A 126 31.97 -42.54 4.95
C THR A 126 31.64 -43.62 3.95
N ASP A 127 32.62 -44.01 3.18
CA ASP A 127 32.56 -45.06 2.18
C ASP A 127 33.77 -45.97 2.42
N ALA A 128 33.58 -47.29 2.33
CA ALA A 128 34.62 -48.28 2.67
C ALA A 128 35.89 -48.11 1.81
N ASP A 129 35.72 -47.76 0.54
CA ASP A 129 36.84 -47.65 -0.40
C ASP A 129 37.50 -46.26 -0.35
N THR A 130 36.68 -45.23 -0.42
CA THR A 130 37.13 -43.81 -0.60
C THR A 130 37.18 -43.01 0.69
N GLY A 131 36.69 -43.61 1.80
CA GLY A 131 36.72 -43.04 3.14
C GLY A 131 35.74 -41.91 3.39
N LYS A 132 36.09 -41.02 4.36
CA LYS A 132 35.30 -39.87 4.79
C LYS A 132 35.00 -38.94 3.61
N LYS A 133 33.74 -38.64 3.39
CA LYS A 133 33.28 -37.69 2.34
C LYS A 133 33.28 -36.25 2.85
N THR A 134 33.47 -35.33 1.93
CA THR A 134 33.41 -33.86 2.13
C THR A 134 32.71 -33.24 0.93
N GLY A 135 32.22 -31.97 1.09
CA GLY A 135 31.54 -31.23 0.01
C GLY A 135 30.13 -31.74 -0.25
N GLU A 136 29.71 -31.66 -1.50
CA GLU A 136 28.36 -32.12 -1.89
C GLU A 136 28.30 -33.67 -1.97
N LEU A 137 27.26 -34.21 -1.34
CA LEU A 137 27.00 -35.65 -1.33
C LEU A 137 25.60 -35.93 -1.91
N GLN A 138 25.52 -36.88 -2.82
CA GLN A 138 24.25 -37.45 -3.26
C GLN A 138 24.08 -38.83 -2.56
N ASP A 139 23.01 -39.02 -1.81
CA ASP A 139 22.67 -40.26 -1.16
C ASP A 139 21.22 -40.64 -1.49
N GLY A 140 21.03 -41.57 -2.41
CA GLY A 140 19.74 -41.86 -3.02
C GLY A 140 19.21 -40.64 -3.83
N GLU A 141 17.98 -40.24 -3.55
CA GLU A 141 17.35 -39.04 -4.17
C GLU A 141 17.70 -37.74 -3.44
N GLU A 142 18.31 -37.84 -2.26
CA GLU A 142 18.59 -36.68 -1.41
C GLU A 142 20.02 -36.15 -1.60
N ARG A 143 20.18 -34.83 -1.49
CA ARG A 143 21.47 -34.13 -1.50
C ARG A 143 21.80 -33.69 -0.11
N TYR A 144 23.08 -33.69 0.21
CA TYR A 144 23.60 -33.21 1.49
C TYR A 144 24.84 -32.36 1.24
N LEU A 145 25.09 -31.43 2.17
CA LEU A 145 26.33 -30.62 2.16
C LEU A 145 27.16 -31.02 3.38
N LEU A 146 28.35 -31.50 3.11
CA LEU A 146 29.35 -31.81 4.12
C LEU A 146 30.42 -30.71 4.12
N ASP A 147 30.89 -30.34 5.30
CA ASP A 147 31.96 -29.36 5.42
C ASP A 147 33.22 -29.84 4.68
N ALA A 148 33.85 -28.95 3.96
CA ALA A 148 34.96 -29.29 3.06
C ALA A 148 36.24 -29.77 3.80
N GLU A 149 36.41 -29.33 5.05
CA GLU A 149 37.60 -29.66 5.86
C GLU A 149 37.28 -30.80 6.83
N THR A 150 36.22 -30.64 7.60
CA THR A 150 35.88 -31.56 8.68
C THR A 150 35.06 -32.77 8.18
N GLY A 151 34.32 -32.63 7.08
CA GLY A 151 33.37 -33.61 6.59
C GLY A 151 32.06 -33.72 7.41
N GLN A 152 31.85 -32.79 8.33
CA GLN A 152 30.62 -32.73 9.13
C GLN A 152 29.43 -32.34 8.25
N GLN A 153 28.28 -32.99 8.43
CA GLN A 153 27.06 -32.56 7.76
C GLN A 153 26.67 -31.14 8.18
N GLN A 154 26.45 -30.28 7.21
CA GLN A 154 25.94 -28.91 7.48
C GLN A 154 24.43 -28.98 7.74
N LEU A 155 23.97 -28.18 8.72
CA LEU A 155 22.58 -28.08 9.15
C LEU A 155 22.02 -26.67 8.84
N GLY A 156 20.70 -26.51 8.89
CA GLY A 156 20.06 -25.25 8.55
C GLY A 156 20.04 -25.01 7.05
N LEU A 157 20.25 -23.76 6.63
CA LEU A 157 20.29 -23.36 5.22
C LEU A 157 21.61 -23.76 4.57
N CYS A 158 21.57 -24.70 3.66
CA CYS A 158 22.71 -25.20 2.88
C CYS A 158 22.56 -24.77 1.42
N THR A 159 23.57 -24.05 0.90
CA THR A 159 23.64 -23.60 -0.50
C THR A 159 24.58 -24.49 -1.28
N PHE A 160 24.09 -25.08 -2.36
CA PHE A 160 24.83 -25.95 -3.25
C PHE A 160 25.53 -25.21 -4.38
N SER A 161 26.45 -25.85 -5.08
CA SER A 161 27.23 -25.27 -6.18
C SER A 161 26.37 -24.77 -7.35
N ASP A 162 25.20 -25.36 -7.58
CA ASP A 162 24.19 -24.92 -8.57
C ASP A 162 23.32 -23.76 -8.08
N HIS A 163 23.66 -23.14 -6.95
CA HIS A 163 22.92 -22.06 -6.29
C HIS A 163 21.55 -22.44 -5.73
N THR A 164 21.17 -23.71 -5.75
CA THR A 164 19.99 -24.16 -5.04
C THR A 164 20.23 -24.19 -3.53
N VAL A 165 19.17 -24.01 -2.75
CA VAL A 165 19.24 -23.98 -1.28
C VAL A 165 18.26 -24.98 -0.70
N SER A 166 18.73 -25.77 0.25
CA SER A 166 17.91 -26.70 1.04
C SER A 166 18.06 -26.39 2.54
N TYR A 167 17.14 -26.89 3.35
CA TYR A 167 17.20 -26.76 4.79
C TYR A 167 17.24 -28.12 5.44
N TYR A 168 18.20 -28.32 6.36
CA TYR A 168 18.36 -29.55 7.12
C TYR A 168 18.04 -29.31 8.60
N ASP A 169 17.17 -30.12 9.16
CA ASP A 169 16.81 -30.08 10.57
C ASP A 169 17.99 -30.49 11.50
N ALA A 170 17.76 -30.44 12.82
CA ALA A 170 18.76 -30.79 13.80
C ALA A 170 19.18 -32.30 13.75
N ASN A 171 18.40 -33.16 13.08
CA ASN A 171 18.72 -34.55 12.86
C ASN A 171 19.40 -34.79 11.50
N GLY A 172 19.73 -33.73 10.77
CA GLY A 172 20.35 -33.78 9.45
C GLY A 172 19.42 -34.25 8.34
N LYS A 173 18.09 -34.16 8.53
CA LYS A 173 17.10 -34.52 7.49
C LYS A 173 16.69 -33.31 6.69
N PRO A 174 16.56 -33.43 5.35
CA PRO A 174 16.04 -32.34 4.52
C PRO A 174 14.57 -32.08 4.83
N VAL A 175 14.17 -30.79 4.81
CA VAL A 175 12.82 -30.34 5.19
C VAL A 175 12.09 -29.78 3.98
N SER A 176 10.80 -30.13 3.84
CA SER A 176 9.85 -29.49 2.92
C SER A 176 8.80 -28.68 3.68
N GLY A 177 8.12 -27.75 2.97
CA GLY A 177 7.10 -26.89 3.57
C GLY A 177 7.68 -25.69 4.29
N TRP A 178 6.96 -25.21 5.29
CA TRP A 178 7.29 -23.99 6.02
C TRP A 178 8.39 -24.19 7.05
N VAL A 179 9.42 -23.36 7.01
CA VAL A 179 10.53 -23.36 7.96
C VAL A 179 10.69 -21.97 8.57
N LYS A 180 10.87 -21.92 9.89
CA LYS A 180 11.30 -20.71 10.61
C LYS A 180 12.74 -20.90 11.08
N ASP A 181 13.62 -20.03 10.64
CA ASP A 181 15.02 -20.00 11.06
C ASP A 181 15.46 -18.58 11.39
N LYS A 182 16.04 -18.37 12.58
CA LYS A 182 16.53 -17.07 13.07
C LYS A 182 15.54 -15.91 12.86
N GLY A 183 14.26 -16.15 13.15
CA GLY A 183 13.18 -15.17 13.03
C GLY A 183 12.69 -14.89 11.62
N LYS A 184 13.20 -15.58 10.61
CA LYS A 184 12.79 -15.50 9.21
C LYS A 184 11.98 -16.72 8.82
N THR A 185 11.05 -16.57 7.90
CA THR A 185 10.21 -17.66 7.39
C THR A 185 10.57 -17.95 5.94
N TYR A 186 10.69 -19.22 5.63
CA TYR A 186 11.03 -19.77 4.31
C TYR A 186 10.00 -20.84 3.94
N HIS A 187 9.98 -21.21 2.67
CA HIS A 187 9.23 -22.36 2.19
C HIS A 187 10.06 -23.18 1.23
N PHE A 188 10.03 -24.52 1.42
CA PHE A 188 10.73 -25.49 0.59
C PHE A 188 9.72 -26.38 -0.12
N ASN A 189 9.94 -26.66 -1.40
CA ASN A 189 9.06 -27.52 -2.17
C ASN A 189 9.21 -29.02 -1.78
N SER A 190 8.47 -29.93 -2.44
CA SER A 190 8.55 -31.36 -2.18
C SER A 190 9.90 -32.00 -2.55
N LYS A 191 10.76 -31.28 -3.28
CA LYS A 191 12.15 -31.69 -3.57
C LYS A 191 13.14 -31.01 -2.62
N HIS A 192 12.67 -30.48 -1.49
CA HIS A 192 13.45 -29.78 -0.45
C HIS A 192 14.18 -28.54 -0.94
N LEU A 193 13.76 -27.92 -2.08
CA LEU A 193 14.38 -26.73 -2.64
C LEU A 193 13.66 -25.47 -2.18
N MET A 194 14.45 -24.47 -1.74
CA MET A 194 13.97 -23.16 -1.29
C MET A 194 13.20 -22.44 -2.39
N GLN A 195 12.03 -21.93 -2.06
CA GLN A 195 11.21 -21.18 -2.98
C GLN A 195 11.43 -19.68 -2.88
N THR A 196 11.38 -18.99 -4.02
CA THR A 196 11.54 -17.55 -4.15
C THR A 196 10.43 -16.97 -5.04
N GLY A 197 10.26 -15.65 -5.06
CA GLY A 197 9.25 -14.97 -5.87
C GLY A 197 7.82 -15.24 -5.40
N TRP A 198 6.88 -15.18 -6.32
CA TRP A 198 5.47 -15.42 -6.06
C TRP A 198 5.17 -16.92 -5.89
N GLN A 199 4.45 -17.25 -4.82
CA GLN A 199 4.03 -18.61 -4.51
C GLN A 199 2.59 -18.64 -4.02
N ASP A 200 1.84 -19.68 -4.37
CA ASP A 200 0.45 -19.87 -3.98
C ASP A 200 0.31 -21.13 -3.12
N PHE A 201 -0.14 -20.97 -1.85
CA PHE A 201 -0.34 -22.07 -0.90
C PHE A 201 -1.69 -21.93 -0.20
N GLY A 202 -2.46 -23.00 -0.16
CA GLY A 202 -3.72 -23.04 0.59
C GLY A 202 -4.72 -21.93 0.19
N GLY A 203 -4.75 -21.53 -1.09
CA GLY A 203 -5.62 -20.47 -1.60
C GLY A 203 -5.14 -19.05 -1.26
N LYS A 204 -4.00 -18.91 -0.60
CA LYS A 204 -3.35 -17.63 -0.30
C LYS A 204 -2.10 -17.45 -1.15
N ARG A 205 -1.79 -16.20 -1.49
CA ARG A 205 -0.62 -15.84 -2.28
C ARG A 205 0.43 -15.19 -1.41
N TYR A 206 1.69 -15.59 -1.60
CA TYR A 206 2.85 -15.14 -0.84
C TYR A 206 3.93 -14.61 -1.78
N TYR A 207 4.86 -13.85 -1.23
CA TYR A 207 6.05 -13.43 -1.95
C TYR A 207 7.29 -13.66 -1.10
N PHE A 208 8.28 -14.32 -1.70
CA PHE A 208 9.59 -14.58 -1.09
C PHE A 208 10.66 -13.77 -1.83
N ALA A 209 11.50 -13.07 -1.10
CA ALA A 209 12.65 -12.39 -1.68
C ALA A 209 13.59 -13.37 -2.38
N SER A 210 14.57 -12.88 -3.16
CA SER A 210 15.62 -13.72 -3.76
C SER A 210 16.44 -14.51 -2.73
N SER A 211 16.49 -14.03 -1.49
CA SER A 211 17.09 -14.73 -0.33
C SER A 211 16.19 -15.82 0.25
N GLY A 212 15.01 -16.09 -0.31
CA GLY A 212 14.02 -17.05 0.19
C GLY A 212 13.20 -16.55 1.38
N VAL A 213 13.45 -15.35 1.89
CA VAL A 213 12.72 -14.81 3.05
C VAL A 213 11.32 -14.40 2.65
N MET A 214 10.30 -14.93 3.32
CA MET A 214 8.90 -14.52 3.17
C MET A 214 8.75 -13.02 3.48
N GLN A 215 8.06 -12.31 2.60
CA GLN A 215 7.82 -10.88 2.76
C GLN A 215 6.52 -10.61 3.52
N THR A 216 6.53 -9.55 4.33
CA THR A 216 5.37 -9.01 5.06
C THR A 216 5.32 -7.49 4.90
N GLY A 217 4.18 -6.87 5.23
CA GLY A 217 4.00 -5.43 5.10
C GLY A 217 4.00 -4.94 3.65
N TRP A 218 4.33 -3.67 3.45
CA TRP A 218 4.34 -3.06 2.13
C TRP A 218 5.55 -3.51 1.28
N GLN A 219 5.27 -3.96 0.05
CA GLN A 219 6.28 -4.35 -0.94
C GLN A 219 6.02 -3.67 -2.29
N ASN A 220 7.08 -3.19 -2.93
CA ASN A 220 7.04 -2.67 -4.29
C ASN A 220 7.56 -3.74 -5.25
N LEU A 221 6.67 -4.33 -6.04
CA LEU A 221 7.00 -5.44 -6.93
C LEU A 221 6.57 -5.11 -8.35
N ALA A 222 7.51 -5.10 -9.27
CA ALA A 222 7.29 -4.79 -10.69
C ALA A 222 6.45 -3.52 -10.92
N GLY A 223 6.75 -2.44 -10.19
CA GLY A 223 6.09 -1.13 -10.34
C GLY A 223 4.71 -1.01 -9.67
N ALA A 224 4.21 -2.04 -9.01
CA ALA A 224 3.00 -2.01 -8.22
C ALA A 224 3.29 -2.20 -6.73
N LYS A 225 2.47 -1.59 -5.89
CA LYS A 225 2.59 -1.70 -4.42
C LYS A 225 1.59 -2.74 -3.92
N TYR A 226 2.07 -3.68 -3.10
CA TYR A 226 1.31 -4.75 -2.47
C TYR A 226 1.47 -4.68 -0.97
N TYR A 227 0.53 -5.28 -0.25
CA TYR A 227 0.65 -5.48 1.19
C TYR A 227 0.51 -6.96 1.52
N PHE A 228 1.39 -7.45 2.39
CA PHE A 228 1.34 -8.81 2.91
C PHE A 228 1.06 -8.74 4.41
N ASP A 229 0.09 -9.50 4.86
CA ASP A 229 -0.27 -9.59 6.26
C ASP A 229 0.87 -10.18 7.11
N SER A 230 0.74 -10.17 8.42
CA SER A 230 1.78 -10.68 9.33
C SER A 230 2.07 -12.18 9.15
N ASP A 231 1.12 -12.93 8.58
CA ASP A 231 1.29 -14.33 8.19
C ASP A 231 1.92 -14.51 6.80
N GLY A 232 2.26 -13.40 6.12
CA GLY A 232 2.83 -13.36 4.78
C GLY A 232 1.81 -13.46 3.65
N ALA A 233 0.52 -13.59 3.92
CA ALA A 233 -0.51 -13.67 2.89
C ALA A 233 -0.72 -12.30 2.23
N MET A 234 -0.82 -12.28 0.88
CA MET A 234 -1.12 -11.07 0.13
C MET A 234 -2.51 -10.54 0.47
N HIS A 235 -2.59 -9.31 0.98
CA HIS A 235 -3.83 -8.66 1.33
C HIS A 235 -4.67 -8.27 0.11
N LYS A 236 -6.00 -8.38 0.24
CA LYS A 236 -6.99 -7.91 -0.75
C LYS A 236 -8.13 -7.22 -0.04
N GLY A 237 -8.68 -6.18 -0.66
CA GLY A 237 -9.77 -5.40 -0.07
C GLY A 237 -9.28 -4.16 0.67
N PHE A 238 -10.11 -3.65 1.57
CA PHE A 238 -9.77 -2.50 2.41
C PHE A 238 -8.77 -2.90 3.49
N LEU A 239 -7.70 -2.11 3.60
CA LEU A 239 -6.64 -2.25 4.60
C LEU A 239 -6.57 -0.98 5.42
N ARG A 240 -6.77 -1.08 6.73
CA ARG A 240 -6.60 0.04 7.65
C ARG A 240 -5.27 -0.11 8.38
N LEU A 241 -4.43 0.90 8.23
CA LEU A 241 -3.16 1.01 8.95
C LEU A 241 -3.12 2.39 9.62
N ASP A 242 -3.02 2.39 10.93
CA ASP A 242 -3.09 3.59 11.75
C ASP A 242 -4.35 4.42 11.41
N ASN A 243 -4.16 5.67 10.98
CA ASN A 243 -5.24 6.58 10.59
C ASN A 243 -5.55 6.59 9.08
N SER A 244 -4.95 5.68 8.31
CA SER A 244 -5.08 5.64 6.86
C SER A 244 -5.78 4.35 6.41
N THR A 245 -6.68 4.48 5.45
CA THR A 245 -7.32 3.34 4.79
C THR A 245 -6.83 3.25 3.35
N TYR A 246 -6.47 2.06 2.94
CA TYR A 246 -6.03 1.71 1.58
C TYR A 246 -6.99 0.69 0.97
N TYR A 247 -6.91 0.49 -0.32
CA TYR A 247 -7.63 -0.59 -1.00
C TYR A 247 -6.69 -1.37 -1.92
N LEU A 248 -6.61 -2.68 -1.70
CA LEU A 248 -5.88 -3.62 -2.54
C LEU A 248 -6.92 -4.32 -3.43
N ASN A 249 -6.77 -4.21 -4.74
CA ASN A 249 -7.73 -4.80 -5.68
C ASN A 249 -7.67 -6.35 -5.67
N SER A 250 -8.48 -7.02 -6.49
CA SER A 250 -8.50 -8.50 -6.58
C SER A 250 -7.17 -9.13 -6.93
N GLN A 251 -6.25 -8.37 -7.56
CA GLN A 251 -4.88 -8.78 -7.86
C GLN A 251 -3.89 -8.43 -6.73
N GLY A 252 -4.34 -7.85 -5.62
CA GLY A 252 -3.52 -7.39 -4.50
C GLY A 252 -2.79 -6.06 -4.75
N LYS A 253 -3.02 -5.39 -5.87
CA LYS A 253 -2.37 -4.11 -6.18
C LYS A 253 -3.07 -2.96 -5.46
N MET A 254 -2.27 -2.09 -4.82
CA MET A 254 -2.78 -0.88 -4.17
C MET A 254 -3.46 0.04 -5.18
N ALA A 255 -4.69 0.39 -4.89
CA ALA A 255 -5.51 1.29 -5.69
C ALA A 255 -5.08 2.76 -5.50
N LYS A 256 -5.24 3.54 -6.56
CA LYS A 256 -5.10 4.99 -6.59
C LYS A 256 -6.22 5.57 -7.44
N SER A 257 -6.50 6.89 -7.26
CA SER A 257 -7.54 7.57 -8.02
C SER A 257 -8.93 6.96 -7.76
N TRP A 258 -9.85 7.15 -8.68
CA TRP A 258 -11.22 6.66 -8.57
C TRP A 258 -11.31 5.14 -8.58
N GLN A 259 -12.03 4.58 -7.62
CA GLN A 259 -12.34 3.15 -7.55
C GLN A 259 -13.84 2.94 -7.32
N THR A 260 -14.39 1.90 -7.92
CA THR A 260 -15.75 1.43 -7.62
C THR A 260 -15.65 0.07 -6.93
N VAL A 261 -16.09 0.02 -5.69
CA VAL A 261 -16.08 -1.20 -4.87
C VAL A 261 -17.50 -1.47 -4.41
N ASN A 262 -18.05 -2.63 -4.73
CA ASN A 262 -19.44 -3.02 -4.41
C ASN A 262 -20.48 -1.96 -4.81
N GLY A 263 -20.30 -1.33 -5.99
CA GLY A 263 -21.21 -0.31 -6.51
C GLY A 263 -21.05 1.08 -5.90
N GLN A 264 -20.18 1.26 -4.90
CA GLN A 264 -19.86 2.55 -4.27
C GLN A 264 -18.58 3.14 -4.85
N LYS A 265 -18.55 4.45 -5.04
CA LYS A 265 -17.36 5.17 -5.52
C LYS A 265 -16.51 5.67 -4.37
N TYR A 266 -15.19 5.51 -4.50
CA TYR A 266 -14.16 5.97 -3.60
C TYR A 266 -13.08 6.71 -4.38
N TYR A 267 -12.33 7.54 -3.70
CA TYR A 267 -11.14 8.17 -4.27
C TYR A 267 -9.94 7.92 -3.37
N PHE A 268 -8.83 7.53 -3.96
CA PHE A 268 -7.55 7.31 -3.28
C PHE A 268 -6.51 8.27 -3.86
N ASP A 269 -5.76 8.92 -3.01
CA ASP A 269 -4.72 9.85 -3.44
C ASP A 269 -3.52 9.12 -4.11
N ASN A 270 -2.48 9.88 -4.45
CA ASN A 270 -1.28 9.33 -5.08
C ASN A 270 -0.48 8.39 -4.15
N ASN A 271 -0.70 8.47 -2.84
CA ASN A 271 -0.12 7.57 -1.84
C ASN A 271 -1.00 6.34 -1.60
N GLY A 272 -2.18 6.27 -2.21
CA GLY A 272 -3.16 5.21 -2.04
C GLY A 272 -4.05 5.39 -0.82
N VAL A 273 -4.04 6.56 -0.16
CA VAL A 273 -4.89 6.82 1.01
C VAL A 273 -6.30 7.18 0.56
N MET A 274 -7.29 6.48 1.12
CA MET A 274 -8.71 6.75 0.92
C MET A 274 -9.06 8.17 1.37
N GLN A 275 -9.74 8.92 0.52
CA GLN A 275 -10.16 10.27 0.84
C GLN A 275 -11.54 10.29 1.50
N THR A 276 -11.67 11.18 2.48
CA THR A 276 -12.90 11.51 3.21
C THR A 276 -13.10 13.01 3.18
N ASP A 277 -14.30 13.48 3.53
CA ASP A 277 -14.62 14.90 3.57
C ASP A 277 -14.57 15.57 2.19
N TRP A 278 -14.52 16.89 2.13
CA TRP A 278 -14.46 17.67 0.91
C TRP A 278 -13.13 17.52 0.16
N LYS A 279 -13.20 17.29 -1.16
CA LYS A 279 -12.00 17.14 -2.01
C LYS A 279 -12.20 17.75 -3.38
N MET A 280 -11.24 18.58 -3.79
CA MET A 280 -11.14 19.09 -5.15
C MET A 280 -10.39 18.08 -6.02
N ILE A 281 -11.06 17.49 -7.01
CA ILE A 281 -10.51 16.46 -7.91
C ILE A 281 -10.75 16.87 -9.35
N GLY A 282 -9.69 17.11 -10.10
CA GLY A 282 -9.79 17.50 -11.50
C GLY A 282 -10.60 18.80 -11.72
N GLY A 283 -10.49 19.77 -10.80
CA GLY A 283 -11.21 21.04 -10.86
C GLY A 283 -12.69 20.95 -10.48
N LYS A 284 -13.15 19.80 -9.94
CA LYS A 284 -14.50 19.60 -9.45
C LYS A 284 -14.48 19.24 -7.98
N LEU A 285 -15.42 19.77 -7.22
CA LEU A 285 -15.56 19.52 -5.79
C LEU A 285 -16.45 18.30 -5.55
N TYR A 286 -16.04 17.44 -4.62
CA TYR A 286 -16.73 16.22 -4.20
C TYR A 286 -16.75 16.13 -2.68
N PHE A 287 -17.73 15.41 -2.14
CA PHE A 287 -17.78 15.08 -0.71
C PHE A 287 -17.81 13.57 -0.51
N PHE A 288 -16.94 13.09 0.37
CA PHE A 288 -16.86 11.70 0.80
C PHE A 288 -17.23 11.60 2.28
N GLY A 289 -18.09 10.66 2.63
CA GLY A 289 -18.39 10.39 4.04
C GLY A 289 -17.17 9.84 4.79
N ASP A 290 -17.26 9.68 6.10
CA ASP A 290 -16.17 9.13 6.95
C ASP A 290 -15.76 7.71 6.53
N ASN A 291 -16.66 6.98 5.88
CA ASN A 291 -16.41 5.66 5.31
C ASN A 291 -15.78 5.71 3.91
N GLY A 292 -15.42 6.90 3.41
CA GLY A 292 -14.83 7.13 2.09
C GLY A 292 -15.79 7.04 0.91
N ILE A 293 -17.08 6.81 1.14
CA ILE A 293 -18.06 6.69 0.06
C ILE A 293 -18.41 8.09 -0.48
N MET A 294 -18.25 8.27 -1.80
CA MET A 294 -18.69 9.49 -2.48
C MET A 294 -20.18 9.71 -2.29
N GLN A 295 -20.55 10.86 -1.76
CA GLN A 295 -21.93 11.27 -1.53
C GLN A 295 -22.54 11.91 -2.79
N LYS A 296 -23.86 11.80 -2.96
CA LYS A 296 -24.60 12.31 -4.13
C LYS A 296 -26.07 12.53 -3.83
N ASN A 297 -26.76 13.31 -4.67
CA ASN A 297 -28.21 13.56 -4.64
C ASN A 297 -28.71 14.10 -3.29
N LYS A 298 -27.95 15.02 -2.69
CA LYS A 298 -28.36 15.66 -1.42
C LYS A 298 -27.75 17.04 -1.25
N GLU A 299 -28.38 17.84 -0.44
CA GLU A 299 -27.84 19.10 0.06
C GLU A 299 -26.84 18.85 1.19
N ILE A 300 -25.80 19.68 1.27
CA ILE A 300 -24.78 19.60 2.30
C ILE A 300 -24.09 20.97 2.45
N PHE A 301 -23.78 21.35 3.69
CA PHE A 301 -22.98 22.53 3.94
C PHE A 301 -21.50 22.29 3.63
N CYS A 302 -20.91 23.18 2.82
CA CYS A 302 -19.51 23.14 2.43
C CYS A 302 -18.68 24.13 3.22
N TYR A 303 -17.53 23.68 3.70
CA TYR A 303 -16.53 24.49 4.42
C TYR A 303 -15.11 24.23 3.89
N TYR A 304 -14.99 23.95 2.59
CA TYR A 304 -13.73 23.54 1.99
C TYR A 304 -12.68 24.67 1.96
N ASP A 305 -13.08 25.84 1.50
CA ASP A 305 -12.28 27.08 1.48
C ASP A 305 -13.19 28.32 1.41
N GLU A 306 -12.62 29.53 1.38
CA GLU A 306 -13.38 30.80 1.32
C GLU A 306 -14.28 30.90 0.07
N LYS A 307 -13.93 30.26 -1.04
CA LYS A 307 -14.72 30.25 -2.28
C LYS A 307 -15.81 29.19 -2.28
N HIS A 308 -15.58 28.11 -1.52
CA HIS A 308 -16.47 26.98 -1.42
C HIS A 308 -16.97 26.86 0.02
N TYR A 309 -17.68 27.89 0.45
CA TYR A 309 -18.32 27.99 1.77
C TYR A 309 -19.82 28.25 1.58
N GLY A 310 -20.68 27.50 2.27
CA GLY A 310 -22.13 27.63 2.21
C GLY A 310 -22.84 26.35 1.77
N ASP A 311 -24.09 26.48 1.34
CA ASP A 311 -24.93 25.35 0.94
C ASP A 311 -24.64 24.90 -0.49
N TYR A 312 -24.36 23.61 -0.63
CA TYR A 312 -24.09 22.92 -1.88
C TYR A 312 -25.04 21.75 -2.13
N TYR A 313 -25.26 21.47 -3.39
CA TYR A 313 -25.96 20.26 -3.84
C TYR A 313 -25.01 19.27 -4.49
N LEU A 314 -24.98 18.04 -3.99
CA LEU A 314 -24.23 16.95 -4.58
C LEU A 314 -25.06 16.32 -5.68
N GLN A 315 -24.62 16.43 -6.92
CA GLN A 315 -25.31 15.90 -8.10
C GLN A 315 -25.26 14.37 -8.17
N ALA A 316 -25.95 13.78 -9.14
CA ALA A 316 -26.01 12.32 -9.33
C ALA A 316 -24.63 11.70 -9.65
N ASP A 317 -23.73 12.45 -10.28
CA ASP A 317 -22.34 12.05 -10.57
C ASP A 317 -21.39 12.26 -9.36
N GLY A 318 -21.89 12.91 -8.28
CA GLY A 318 -21.17 13.24 -7.05
C GLY A 318 -20.52 14.62 -7.06
N THR A 319 -20.56 15.35 -8.17
CA THR A 319 -20.00 16.72 -8.21
C THR A 319 -20.85 17.68 -7.38
N ALA A 320 -20.18 18.50 -6.59
CA ALA A 320 -20.81 19.53 -5.81
C ALA A 320 -20.98 20.81 -6.64
N ILE A 321 -22.16 21.39 -6.59
CA ILE A 321 -22.46 22.71 -7.13
C ILE A 321 -23.12 23.57 -6.04
N SER A 322 -22.98 24.89 -6.10
CA SER A 322 -23.67 25.77 -5.15
C SER A 322 -25.19 25.56 -5.21
N MET A 323 -25.90 25.84 -4.13
CA MET A 323 -27.36 25.78 -4.14
C MET A 323 -27.96 26.78 -5.13
N ALA A 324 -27.32 27.91 -5.36
CA ALA A 324 -27.73 28.85 -6.39
C ALA A 324 -27.63 28.25 -7.79
N CYS A 325 -26.52 27.59 -8.13
CA CYS A 325 -26.34 26.89 -9.38
C CYS A 325 -27.37 25.75 -9.55
N TYR A 326 -27.60 24.97 -8.49
CA TYR A 326 -28.60 23.91 -8.50
C TYR A 326 -30.01 24.45 -8.78
N ARG A 327 -30.43 25.56 -8.10
CA ARG A 327 -31.73 26.19 -8.29
C ARG A 327 -31.88 26.72 -9.72
N LEU A 328 -30.88 27.44 -10.25
CA LEU A 328 -30.88 27.93 -11.63
C LEU A 328 -30.98 26.82 -12.67
N ASN A 329 -30.32 25.70 -12.44
CA ASN A 329 -30.39 24.55 -13.35
C ASN A 329 -31.76 23.88 -13.38
N GLN A 330 -32.59 24.07 -12.35
CA GLN A 330 -33.99 23.60 -12.33
C GLN A 330 -34.93 24.52 -13.11
N ALA A 331 -34.52 25.75 -13.41
CA ALA A 331 -35.37 26.71 -14.11
C ALA A 331 -35.64 26.27 -15.56
N SER A 332 -36.92 26.28 -15.93
CA SER A 332 -37.35 26.06 -17.32
C SER A 332 -37.22 27.39 -18.05
N LEU A 333 -36.15 27.58 -18.82
CA LEU A 333 -35.87 28.85 -19.50
C LEU A 333 -36.73 29.02 -20.73
N LYS A 334 -37.44 30.18 -20.77
CA LYS A 334 -38.17 30.67 -21.95
C LYS A 334 -37.87 32.15 -22.10
N PRO A 335 -37.18 32.60 -23.18
CA PRO A 335 -36.88 34.00 -23.40
C PRO A 335 -38.15 34.88 -23.31
N HIS A 336 -38.10 35.90 -22.49
CA HIS A 336 -39.18 36.84 -22.30
C HIS A 336 -38.84 38.18 -22.97
N THR A 337 -39.88 38.91 -23.32
CA THR A 337 -39.74 40.28 -23.89
C THR A 337 -40.16 41.36 -22.91
N SER A 338 -40.49 40.95 -21.68
CA SER A 338 -40.92 41.83 -20.61
C SER A 338 -40.79 41.12 -19.27
N PHE A 339 -40.84 41.89 -18.20
CA PHE A 339 -40.99 41.43 -16.82
C PHE A 339 -42.02 42.27 -16.09
N VAL A 340 -42.60 41.79 -15.03
CA VAL A 340 -43.58 42.52 -14.21
C VAL A 340 -42.87 43.29 -13.13
N VAL A 341 -43.34 44.51 -12.88
CA VAL A 341 -42.90 45.36 -11.78
C VAL A 341 -44.04 45.47 -10.78
N TYR A 342 -43.77 45.04 -9.56
CA TYR A 342 -44.70 45.11 -8.43
C TYR A 342 -44.32 46.27 -7.52
N ASN A 343 -45.30 47.09 -7.17
CA ASN A 343 -45.17 48.09 -6.10
C ASN A 343 -45.92 47.60 -4.88
N ARG A 344 -45.24 47.09 -3.90
CA ARG A 344 -45.82 46.60 -2.63
C ARG A 344 -46.05 47.69 -1.60
N GLN A 345 -45.59 48.90 -1.85
CA GLN A 345 -45.72 50.04 -0.92
C GLN A 345 -47.07 50.74 -1.00
N LYS A 346 -47.80 50.56 -2.10
CA LYS A 346 -49.12 51.16 -2.26
C LYS A 346 -50.16 50.25 -1.70
N SER A 347 -51.12 50.82 -0.98
CA SER A 347 -52.30 50.09 -0.46
C SER A 347 -53.09 49.28 -1.53
N SER A 348 -52.88 49.61 -2.81
CA SER A 348 -53.46 48.95 -3.95
C SER A 348 -52.60 47.90 -4.63
N HIS A 349 -51.38 47.60 -4.13
CA HIS A 349 -50.48 46.64 -4.74
C HIS A 349 -50.38 46.80 -6.26
N SER A 350 -50.00 47.96 -6.75
CA SER A 350 -49.96 48.23 -8.18
C SER A 350 -48.90 47.45 -8.90
N GLN A 351 -49.20 46.95 -10.09
CA GLN A 351 -48.26 46.28 -10.97
C GLN A 351 -48.33 46.86 -12.38
N TRP A 352 -47.18 46.83 -13.06
CA TRP A 352 -47.09 47.15 -14.48
C TRP A 352 -46.07 46.28 -15.20
N THR A 353 -46.18 46.19 -16.50
CA THR A 353 -45.25 45.43 -17.33
C THR A 353 -44.17 46.35 -17.88
N SER A 354 -42.91 45.99 -17.67
CA SER A 354 -41.75 46.62 -18.28
C SER A 354 -41.31 45.83 -19.49
N TYR A 355 -41.30 46.45 -20.68
CA TYR A 355 -40.93 45.81 -21.93
C TYR A 355 -39.45 46.00 -22.25
N ILE A 356 -38.81 44.95 -22.78
CA ILE A 356 -37.45 44.95 -23.29
C ILE A 356 -37.51 45.32 -24.77
N SER A 357 -37.12 46.56 -25.10
CA SER A 357 -37.15 47.07 -26.47
C SER A 357 -36.16 46.31 -27.40
N ALA A 358 -36.30 46.52 -28.71
CA ALA A 358 -35.33 45.97 -29.68
C ALA A 358 -33.92 46.54 -29.44
N LYS A 359 -33.80 47.82 -29.02
CA LYS A 359 -32.53 48.42 -28.66
C LYS A 359 -31.94 47.80 -27.40
N ASP A 360 -32.76 47.55 -26.36
CA ASP A 360 -32.32 46.93 -25.13
C ASP A 360 -31.77 45.51 -25.39
N LYS A 361 -32.46 44.74 -26.24
CA LYS A 361 -31.97 43.40 -26.63
C LYS A 361 -30.61 43.46 -27.30
N GLN A 362 -30.33 44.44 -28.17
CA GLN A 362 -29.01 44.61 -28.78
C GLN A 362 -27.95 44.96 -27.73
N ILE A 363 -28.28 45.80 -26.75
CA ILE A 363 -27.37 46.15 -25.64
C ILE A 363 -27.04 44.88 -24.81
N LEU A 364 -28.06 44.12 -24.39
CA LEU A 364 -27.88 42.90 -23.61
C LEU A 364 -27.07 41.85 -24.38
N GLN A 365 -27.37 41.69 -25.68
CA GLN A 365 -26.64 40.76 -26.54
C GLN A 365 -25.16 41.14 -26.67
N LYS A 366 -24.86 42.42 -26.83
CA LYS A 366 -23.49 42.94 -26.87
C LYS A 366 -22.77 42.70 -25.53
N PHE A 367 -23.43 42.93 -24.40
CA PHE A 367 -22.90 42.65 -23.08
C PHE A 367 -22.54 41.17 -22.94
N ILE A 368 -23.46 40.25 -23.31
CA ILE A 368 -23.24 38.80 -23.27
C ILE A 368 -22.03 38.41 -24.12
N GLN A 369 -21.93 38.93 -25.35
CA GLN A 369 -20.78 38.65 -26.21
C GLN A 369 -19.44 39.12 -25.63
N GLN A 370 -19.44 40.18 -24.87
CA GLN A 370 -18.23 40.77 -24.28
C GLN A 370 -17.80 40.09 -22.97
N HIS A 371 -18.75 39.61 -22.19
CA HIS A 371 -18.50 39.21 -20.80
C HIS A 371 -18.74 37.71 -20.51
N PHE A 372 -19.60 37.03 -21.29
CA PHE A 372 -19.85 35.61 -21.09
C PHE A 372 -18.85 34.79 -21.89
N LYS A 373 -18.16 33.87 -21.18
CA LYS A 373 -17.21 32.94 -21.75
C LYS A 373 -17.90 31.64 -22.11
N ALA A 374 -17.37 30.91 -23.08
CA ALA A 374 -17.82 29.56 -23.41
C ALA A 374 -17.70 28.64 -22.19
N GLY A 375 -18.79 27.90 -21.89
CA GLY A 375 -18.83 26.97 -20.76
C GLY A 375 -19.22 27.59 -19.41
N MET A 376 -19.50 28.90 -19.34
CA MET A 376 -20.05 29.51 -18.13
C MET A 376 -21.37 28.84 -17.73
N THR A 377 -21.48 28.52 -16.46
CA THR A 377 -22.74 28.10 -15.84
C THR A 377 -23.75 29.22 -15.81
N ARG A 378 -25.01 28.92 -15.60
CA ARG A 378 -26.08 29.93 -15.43
C ARG A 378 -25.80 30.85 -14.23
N GLU A 379 -25.26 30.30 -13.17
CA GLU A 379 -24.84 31.06 -11.99
C GLU A 379 -23.74 32.06 -12.33
N GLU A 380 -22.67 31.61 -12.99
CA GLU A 380 -21.57 32.49 -13.40
C GLU A 380 -22.00 33.58 -14.34
N GLN A 381 -22.96 33.33 -15.23
CA GLN A 381 -23.53 34.35 -16.11
C GLN A 381 -24.27 35.45 -15.34
N LEU A 382 -25.11 35.06 -14.41
CA LEU A 382 -25.85 36.02 -13.58
C LEU A 382 -24.93 36.75 -12.61
N TRP A 383 -24.01 36.03 -11.98
CA TRP A 383 -23.02 36.62 -11.10
C TRP A 383 -22.12 37.63 -11.83
N THR A 384 -21.63 37.27 -13.01
CA THR A 384 -20.84 38.20 -13.86
C THR A 384 -21.63 39.46 -14.20
N THR A 385 -22.91 39.34 -14.48
CA THR A 385 -23.76 40.49 -14.76
C THR A 385 -23.91 41.37 -13.52
N MET A 386 -24.21 40.78 -12.39
CA MET A 386 -24.42 41.46 -11.12
C MET A 386 -23.15 42.20 -10.63
N GLU A 387 -22.03 41.48 -10.64
CA GLU A 387 -20.72 42.00 -10.27
C GLU A 387 -20.28 43.13 -11.21
N TRP A 388 -20.56 42.99 -12.53
CA TRP A 388 -20.25 44.06 -13.47
C TRP A 388 -21.08 45.29 -13.20
N ILE A 389 -22.40 45.17 -12.93
CA ILE A 389 -23.26 46.30 -12.56
C ILE A 389 -22.71 46.98 -11.31
N HIS A 390 -22.41 46.21 -10.26
CA HIS A 390 -21.88 46.72 -9.00
C HIS A 390 -20.58 47.51 -9.20
N ASN A 391 -19.65 47.01 -9.99
CA ASN A 391 -18.30 47.58 -10.13
C ASN A 391 -18.21 48.70 -11.17
N ASN A 392 -19.14 48.80 -12.12
CA ASN A 392 -19.02 49.71 -13.28
C ASN A 392 -20.11 50.78 -13.40
N VAL A 393 -21.12 50.74 -12.54
CA VAL A 393 -22.24 51.67 -12.63
C VAL A 393 -22.19 52.66 -11.47
N GLU A 394 -22.12 53.95 -11.79
CA GLU A 394 -22.11 55.05 -10.82
C GLU A 394 -23.53 55.33 -10.31
N TYR A 395 -23.69 55.54 -9.01
CA TYR A 395 -24.97 55.91 -8.44
C TYR A 395 -25.36 57.33 -8.88
N ALA A 396 -26.53 57.47 -9.53
CA ALA A 396 -26.98 58.71 -10.15
C ALA A 396 -27.76 59.58 -9.14
N TYR A 397 -27.06 60.44 -8.44
CA TYR A 397 -27.69 61.48 -7.60
C TYR A 397 -28.26 62.62 -8.44
N VAL A 398 -29.42 63.14 -8.05
CA VAL A 398 -30.02 64.28 -8.69
C VAL A 398 -29.08 65.51 -8.59
N GLN A 399 -28.38 65.62 -7.47
CA GLN A 399 -27.50 66.77 -7.16
C GLN A 399 -26.23 66.83 -8.02
N ASN A 400 -25.74 65.72 -8.58
CA ASN A 400 -24.54 65.72 -9.40
C ASN A 400 -24.80 65.76 -10.91
N GLY A 401 -26.05 65.99 -11.32
CA GLY A 401 -26.46 66.07 -12.74
C GLY A 401 -26.46 64.72 -13.46
N ALA A 402 -26.02 63.61 -12.78
CA ALA A 402 -25.97 62.27 -13.36
C ALA A 402 -27.38 61.76 -13.69
N TRP A 403 -28.35 62.07 -12.86
CA TRP A 403 -29.75 61.70 -13.06
C TRP A 403 -30.32 62.25 -14.40
N ALA A 404 -30.02 63.53 -14.74
CA ALA A 404 -30.49 64.12 -15.98
C ALA A 404 -30.04 63.42 -17.24
N GLN A 405 -28.95 62.64 -17.17
CA GLN A 405 -28.41 61.91 -18.29
C GLN A 405 -29.19 60.58 -18.57
N ILE A 406 -29.94 60.11 -17.60
CA ILE A 406 -30.64 58.81 -17.68
C ILE A 406 -32.16 58.92 -17.60
N THR A 407 -32.75 60.08 -17.30
CA THR A 407 -34.22 60.27 -17.12
C THR A 407 -35.07 59.81 -18.29
N ASN A 408 -34.53 59.91 -19.54
CA ASN A 408 -35.19 59.49 -20.78
C ASN A 408 -34.64 58.20 -21.34
N LYS A 409 -33.90 57.38 -20.53
CA LYS A 409 -33.32 56.13 -20.97
C LYS A 409 -34.12 54.94 -20.40
N THR A 410 -34.08 53.81 -21.14
CA THR A 410 -34.53 52.57 -20.54
C THR A 410 -33.59 52.15 -19.42
N TYR A 411 -34.04 51.27 -18.53
CA TYR A 411 -33.20 50.73 -17.46
C TYR A 411 -31.92 50.07 -17.99
N VAL A 412 -32.04 49.30 -19.09
CA VAL A 412 -30.92 48.64 -19.77
C VAL A 412 -29.93 49.64 -20.34
N ASP A 413 -30.42 50.68 -21.05
CA ASP A 413 -29.58 51.71 -21.66
C ASP A 413 -28.85 52.56 -20.58
N ALA A 414 -29.55 52.94 -19.51
CA ALA A 414 -28.96 53.66 -18.41
C ALA A 414 -27.78 52.91 -17.75
N VAL A 415 -27.94 51.63 -17.48
CA VAL A 415 -26.96 50.77 -16.80
C VAL A 415 -25.84 50.35 -17.73
N PHE A 416 -26.14 49.69 -18.83
CA PHE A 416 -25.12 49.07 -19.66
C PHE A 416 -24.43 50.00 -20.65
N THR A 417 -25.07 51.14 -20.99
CA THR A 417 -24.52 52.13 -21.93
C THR A 417 -23.98 53.36 -21.20
N TYR A 418 -24.82 53.99 -20.37
CA TYR A 418 -24.46 55.22 -19.68
C TYR A 418 -23.72 55.00 -18.36
N ARG A 419 -23.76 53.75 -17.83
CA ARG A 419 -23.14 53.36 -16.56
C ARG A 419 -23.57 54.21 -15.38
N LYS A 420 -24.87 54.54 -15.34
CA LYS A 420 -25.49 55.39 -14.30
C LYS A 420 -26.83 54.80 -13.91
N GLY A 421 -27.16 54.86 -12.62
CA GLY A 421 -28.43 54.36 -12.14
C GLY A 421 -28.62 54.57 -10.65
N GLN A 422 -29.80 54.25 -10.18
CA GLN A 422 -30.16 54.07 -8.77
C GLN A 422 -30.60 52.64 -8.58
N CYS A 423 -31.01 52.25 -7.38
CA CYS A 423 -31.45 50.87 -7.07
C CYS A 423 -32.50 50.34 -8.06
N ILE A 424 -33.42 51.19 -8.51
CA ILE A 424 -34.42 50.79 -9.53
C ILE A 424 -33.76 50.44 -10.86
N GLN A 425 -32.82 51.28 -11.37
CA GLN A 425 -32.17 50.98 -12.66
C GLN A 425 -31.30 49.73 -12.56
N TYR A 426 -30.55 49.53 -11.49
CA TYR A 426 -29.67 48.38 -11.30
C TYR A 426 -30.49 47.08 -11.33
N ASN A 427 -31.49 46.98 -10.47
CA ASN A 427 -32.29 45.78 -10.34
C ASN A 427 -33.23 45.59 -11.55
N ALA A 428 -33.74 46.67 -12.17
CA ALA A 428 -34.51 46.56 -13.40
C ALA A 428 -33.67 46.10 -14.60
N ALA A 429 -32.38 46.55 -14.69
CA ALA A 429 -31.48 46.08 -15.74
C ALA A 429 -31.10 44.60 -15.53
N MET A 430 -30.95 44.17 -14.27
CA MET A 430 -30.76 42.79 -13.92
C MET A 430 -31.99 41.93 -14.24
N ALA A 431 -33.19 42.38 -13.89
CA ALA A 431 -34.46 41.75 -14.26
C ALA A 431 -34.60 41.60 -15.78
N ALA A 432 -34.24 42.65 -16.54
CA ALA A 432 -34.23 42.60 -18.00
C ALA A 432 -33.26 41.58 -18.56
N MET A 433 -32.02 41.48 -18.01
CA MET A 433 -31.06 40.47 -18.38
C MET A 433 -31.58 39.08 -18.09
N MET A 434 -32.15 38.85 -16.91
CA MET A 434 -32.69 37.55 -16.53
C MET A 434 -33.87 37.16 -17.42
N ALA A 435 -34.80 38.07 -17.69
CA ALA A 435 -35.91 37.84 -18.60
C ALA A 435 -35.42 37.51 -20.01
N TYR A 436 -34.41 38.23 -20.51
CA TYR A 436 -33.79 37.99 -21.80
C TYR A 436 -33.13 36.60 -21.87
N LEU A 437 -32.49 36.16 -20.79
CA LEU A 437 -31.91 34.81 -20.65
C LEU A 437 -32.98 33.72 -20.47
N GLY A 438 -34.25 34.08 -20.22
CA GLY A 438 -35.37 33.17 -20.14
C GLY A 438 -35.88 32.86 -18.74
N TYR A 439 -35.41 33.55 -17.72
CA TYR A 439 -35.90 33.34 -16.36
C TYR A 439 -37.25 34.07 -16.16
N ASP A 440 -38.14 33.45 -15.39
CA ASP A 440 -39.35 34.08 -14.87
C ASP A 440 -38.95 34.99 -13.69
N VAL A 441 -39.01 36.28 -13.90
CA VAL A 441 -38.51 37.28 -12.98
C VAL A 441 -39.46 38.47 -12.87
N ASN A 442 -39.62 38.97 -11.66
CA ASN A 442 -40.29 40.24 -11.36
C ASN A 442 -39.33 41.23 -10.74
N LEU A 443 -39.54 42.52 -10.98
CA LEU A 443 -38.94 43.60 -10.21
C LEU A 443 -39.91 44.01 -9.12
N VAL A 444 -39.43 44.07 -7.88
CA VAL A 444 -40.27 44.42 -6.73
C VAL A 444 -39.76 45.69 -6.07
N GLN A 445 -40.67 46.62 -5.76
CA GLN A 445 -40.44 47.77 -4.93
C GLN A 445 -41.02 47.53 -3.53
N GLY A 446 -40.21 47.69 -2.50
CA GLY A 446 -40.61 47.54 -1.11
C GLY A 446 -39.80 48.44 -0.15
N TYR A 447 -39.78 48.07 1.11
CA TYR A 447 -38.98 48.72 2.16
C TYR A 447 -37.91 47.77 2.65
N VAL A 448 -36.71 48.29 2.91
CA VAL A 448 -35.68 47.61 3.68
C VAL A 448 -35.90 47.90 5.15
N MET A 449 -36.04 46.89 5.97
CA MET A 449 -36.41 47.03 7.39
C MET A 449 -35.39 47.84 8.20
N SER A 450 -34.10 47.69 7.92
CA SER A 450 -33.02 48.33 8.69
C SER A 450 -32.91 49.86 8.45
N GLU A 451 -33.39 50.37 7.31
CA GLU A 451 -33.17 51.75 6.91
C GLU A 451 -34.44 52.60 6.69
N GLY A 452 -35.60 51.92 6.60
CA GLY A 452 -36.89 52.60 6.32
C GLY A 452 -36.97 53.23 4.92
N ASN A 453 -36.05 52.91 4.03
CA ASN A 453 -35.94 53.45 2.69
C ASN A 453 -36.63 52.58 1.64
N GLN A 454 -37.13 53.22 0.61
CA GLN A 454 -37.65 52.51 -0.57
C GLN A 454 -36.54 51.84 -1.31
N HIS A 455 -36.73 50.54 -1.61
CA HIS A 455 -35.75 49.77 -2.31
C HIS A 455 -36.38 48.90 -3.41
N PHE A 456 -35.53 48.37 -4.34
CA PHE A 456 -35.94 47.49 -5.43
C PHE A 456 -35.05 46.24 -5.42
N TRP A 457 -35.68 45.08 -5.67
CA TRP A 457 -35.00 43.82 -5.85
C TRP A 457 -35.68 42.95 -6.93
N CYS A 458 -35.02 41.90 -7.40
CA CYS A 458 -35.61 40.92 -8.29
C CYS A 458 -36.18 39.73 -7.52
N GLU A 459 -37.38 39.30 -7.88
CA GLU A 459 -37.94 38.00 -7.50
C GLU A 459 -37.82 37.05 -8.66
N VAL A 460 -37.12 35.93 -8.46
CA VAL A 460 -36.90 34.90 -9.48
C VAL A 460 -37.75 33.70 -9.12
N HIS A 461 -38.58 33.25 -10.04
CA HIS A 461 -39.46 32.12 -9.85
C HIS A 461 -38.89 30.87 -10.46
N ILE A 462 -38.62 29.86 -9.64
CA ILE A 462 -38.05 28.56 -10.07
C ILE A 462 -38.86 27.43 -9.44
N ASN A 463 -39.52 26.64 -10.26
CA ASN A 463 -40.34 25.48 -9.81
C ASN A 463 -41.34 25.82 -8.69
N GLY A 464 -42.03 26.98 -8.82
CA GLY A 464 -43.03 27.42 -7.86
C GLY A 464 -42.48 28.00 -6.55
N LYS A 465 -41.17 28.17 -6.43
CA LYS A 465 -40.52 28.87 -5.33
C LYS A 465 -40.00 30.22 -5.81
N THR A 466 -40.02 31.20 -4.92
CA THR A 466 -39.51 32.55 -5.19
C THR A 466 -38.23 32.81 -4.43
N TYR A 467 -37.23 33.30 -5.13
CA TYR A 467 -35.91 33.66 -4.61
C TYR A 467 -35.64 35.15 -4.81
N VAL A 468 -34.94 35.77 -3.87
CA VAL A 468 -34.51 37.14 -3.93
C VAL A 468 -33.15 37.27 -4.61
N MET A 469 -33.02 38.24 -5.49
CA MET A 469 -31.76 38.61 -6.10
C MET A 469 -31.62 40.14 -6.13
N GLU A 470 -30.50 40.65 -5.61
CA GLU A 470 -30.24 42.08 -5.56
C GLU A 470 -28.81 42.39 -5.92
N THR A 471 -28.61 43.41 -6.78
CA THR A 471 -27.31 43.84 -7.28
C THR A 471 -26.54 44.76 -6.34
N GLY A 472 -27.06 45.02 -5.14
CA GLY A 472 -26.44 45.84 -4.13
C GLY A 472 -26.61 47.36 -4.37
N ASN A 473 -26.44 48.12 -3.33
CA ASN A 473 -26.42 49.60 -3.41
C ASN A 473 -24.97 50.05 -3.66
N ALA A 474 -24.74 50.84 -4.70
CA ALA A 474 -23.40 51.32 -5.10
C ALA A 474 -22.82 52.42 -4.17
N GLY A 475 -23.08 52.32 -2.88
CA GLY A 475 -22.37 53.10 -1.88
C GLY A 475 -21.08 52.36 -1.48
N LYS A 476 -19.95 53.03 -1.43
CA LYS A 476 -18.59 52.53 -1.18
C LYS A 476 -18.39 51.67 0.07
N ASN A 477 -19.43 51.33 0.82
CA ASN A 477 -19.39 50.52 2.06
C ASN A 477 -20.46 49.42 2.12
N GLY A 478 -21.04 48.99 0.97
CA GLY A 478 -22.19 48.10 0.98
C GLY A 478 -21.93 46.69 0.63
N ASP A 479 -21.90 45.81 1.61
CA ASP A 479 -21.86 44.34 1.53
C ASP A 479 -23.24 43.72 1.23
N TRP A 480 -24.09 44.41 0.48
CA TRP A 480 -25.50 44.04 0.28
C TRP A 480 -25.74 43.48 -1.12
N MET A 481 -25.21 42.31 -1.42
CA MET A 481 -25.58 41.58 -2.61
C MET A 481 -26.27 40.28 -2.20
N HIS A 482 -27.54 40.13 -2.55
CA HIS A 482 -28.29 38.88 -2.36
C HIS A 482 -28.35 38.11 -3.67
N PHE A 483 -27.95 36.82 -3.65
CA PHE A 483 -27.92 36.00 -4.84
C PHE A 483 -28.75 34.74 -4.67
N LEU A 484 -30.01 34.78 -5.17
CA LEU A 484 -30.96 33.65 -5.17
C LEU A 484 -31.21 33.06 -3.77
N GLU A 485 -31.37 33.95 -2.81
CA GLU A 485 -31.73 33.57 -1.44
C GLU A 485 -33.23 33.31 -1.30
N PRO A 486 -33.66 32.29 -0.55
CA PRO A 486 -35.06 32.16 -0.17
C PRO A 486 -35.52 33.38 0.63
N TYR A 487 -36.78 33.78 0.49
CA TYR A 487 -37.32 34.86 1.31
C TYR A 487 -37.17 34.66 2.83
N SER A 488 -37.15 33.42 3.29
CA SER A 488 -36.90 33.06 4.68
C SER A 488 -35.52 33.43 5.20
N GLU A 489 -34.56 33.59 4.30
CA GLU A 489 -33.15 33.90 4.60
C GLU A 489 -32.88 35.39 4.33
N ALA A 490 -33.58 36.00 3.36
CA ALA A 490 -33.50 37.42 3.03
C ALA A 490 -34.36 38.27 3.98
N THR A 491 -34.27 38.02 5.28
CA THR A 491 -35.20 38.60 6.31
C THR A 491 -35.07 40.11 6.48
N GLU A 492 -34.07 40.76 5.95
CA GLU A 492 -33.86 42.22 6.07
C GLU A 492 -34.75 43.03 5.14
N TYR A 493 -35.40 42.36 4.14
CA TYR A 493 -36.04 43.06 3.02
C TYR A 493 -37.58 43.05 3.02
N ILE A 494 -38.22 42.35 3.96
CA ILE A 494 -39.67 42.16 3.81
C ILE A 494 -40.47 42.58 5.04
N GLN A 495 -41.16 43.71 4.93
CA GLN A 495 -42.48 43.85 5.55
C GLN A 495 -43.55 43.66 4.46
N HIS A 496 -44.37 42.69 4.68
CA HIS A 496 -45.61 42.47 3.91
C HIS A 496 -46.66 43.52 4.22
#